data_d1ea21f1b9d0e2588cef16b14e319df2
#
_entry.id   d1ea21f1b9d0e2588cef16b14e319df2
#
_cell.length_a   1.000
_cell.length_b   1.000
_cell.length_c   1.000
_cell.angle_alpha   90.00
_cell.angle_beta   90.00
_cell.angle_gamma   90.00
#
_symmetry.space_group_name_H-M   'P 1'
#
loop_
_entity.id
_entity.type
_entity.pdbx_description
1 polymer ?
#
loop_
_entity_poly.entity_id
_entity_poly.type
_entity_poly.pdbx_seq_one_letter_code
_entity_poly.pdbx_strand_id
1 'polypeptide(L)'
;MLLQRLSDRHDHASFRETHQWSIENPGDFWREAWNDLGIAGDPGSTAMTGQGFSYTRWFPEGSLNVVNTLLAGKPDDEVLVALTEDGPRRSFTREQLRGEVAACAAALEASGVRAGDRVAAWMPHVPETVIYALGALSMGAVVSTASIDFGPSALIDRFGQIEPTVLLVPARSTYAGKVADHASVLDEILLQLPSVTTLVVAGGGEARVSFEDWLAPHRGAPLAPVDLPFDHPGFILFSSGTTGKPKCIVHRAAGVLLKVLSEQGYHLDVRPSDRMLYATTCGWMMWNWLVMGLGRGATIVLVDGSPGFPDLGRLWSITAGESLSFLGVSAALIDTWRKAELDPKDFGTLESLRTIASTGSPLGPEGYDWVAESISPDIVVASIAGGTDLCGCLVLGVATEAVRRGEIGGPALGLDVTVVDSEGHQVSAGVEGELVCRTPFPSTPLEFWGDTNGARMRSAYFDRFEGIWAHGDFAKSTREGGFVILGRLDATLNAKGVRIGTAEIYRIVQSIPGIQDSLAVAQPHDGDSRIVLFVVTTDELDEALETRIRQELRSQASPRHVPSLIVRAPAVPRTRSGKMTELAVADIVAARAERDTSSLANPESLEWFRQWAKGSRDL
;
A
#
# COMPACT_ATOMS: atom_id res chain seq x y z
N MET A 1 18.75 -17.51 4.61
CA MET A 1 18.00 -16.42 3.94
C MET A 1 18.34 -16.39 2.47
N LEU A 2 17.39 -15.98 1.59
CA LEU A 2 17.66 -15.85 0.13
C LEU A 2 18.72 -14.79 -0.16
N LEU A 3 18.63 -13.65 0.54
CA LEU A 3 19.59 -12.56 0.39
C LEU A 3 21.04 -13.03 0.67
N GLN A 4 21.25 -13.81 1.75
CA GLN A 4 22.57 -14.34 2.06
C GLN A 4 23.10 -15.23 0.94
N ARG A 5 22.26 -16.11 0.38
CA ARG A 5 22.67 -16.97 -0.76
C ARG A 5 23.04 -16.16 -2.00
N LEU A 6 22.31 -15.07 -2.26
CA LEU A 6 22.63 -14.15 -3.37
C LEU A 6 23.99 -13.47 -3.12
N SER A 7 24.20 -12.94 -1.90
CA SER A 7 25.48 -12.31 -1.52
C SER A 7 26.66 -13.29 -1.62
N ASP A 8 26.50 -14.51 -1.08
CA ASP A 8 27.54 -15.55 -1.11
C ASP A 8 27.90 -15.96 -2.55
N ARG A 9 26.93 -16.00 -3.47
CA ARG A 9 27.14 -16.34 -4.88
C ARG A 9 28.05 -15.35 -5.60
N HIS A 10 28.03 -14.10 -5.17
CA HIS A 10 28.81 -13.00 -5.75
C HIS A 10 29.97 -12.54 -4.86
N ASP A 11 30.29 -13.28 -3.78
CA ASP A 11 31.35 -12.94 -2.82
C ASP A 11 31.16 -11.53 -2.20
N HIS A 12 29.91 -11.10 -2.00
CA HIS A 12 29.60 -9.80 -1.39
C HIS A 12 29.61 -9.90 0.14
N ALA A 13 30.33 -9.00 0.81
CA ALA A 13 30.46 -8.94 2.26
C ALA A 13 29.33 -8.19 2.96
N SER A 14 28.50 -7.46 2.21
CA SER A 14 27.45 -6.60 2.76
C SER A 14 26.23 -6.49 1.84
N PHE A 15 25.07 -6.12 2.42
CA PHE A 15 23.89 -5.74 1.64
C PHE A 15 24.20 -4.62 0.63
N ARG A 16 25.03 -3.65 1.01
CA ARG A 16 25.39 -2.54 0.14
C ARG A 16 26.11 -3.00 -1.13
N GLU A 17 27.00 -3.97 -1.04
CA GLU A 17 27.70 -4.53 -2.21
C GLU A 17 26.72 -5.31 -3.10
N THR A 18 25.83 -6.10 -2.49
CA THR A 18 24.78 -6.82 -3.23
C THR A 18 23.83 -5.85 -3.93
N HIS A 19 23.42 -4.77 -3.26
CA HIS A 19 22.58 -3.75 -3.86
C HIS A 19 23.31 -3.05 -5.01
N GLN A 20 24.57 -2.65 -4.83
CA GLN A 20 25.37 -2.01 -5.89
C GLN A 20 25.46 -2.90 -7.12
N TRP A 21 25.80 -4.18 -6.93
CA TRP A 21 25.82 -5.15 -8.02
C TRP A 21 24.46 -5.26 -8.72
N SER A 22 23.36 -5.30 -7.98
CA SER A 22 22.02 -5.45 -8.53
C SER A 22 21.58 -4.29 -9.43
N ILE A 23 22.08 -3.08 -9.17
CA ILE A 23 21.78 -1.89 -9.99
C ILE A 23 22.76 -1.73 -11.16
N GLU A 24 23.98 -2.21 -11.04
CA GLU A 24 24.98 -2.21 -12.13
C GLU A 24 24.72 -3.34 -13.14
N ASN A 25 24.09 -4.44 -12.70
CA ASN A 25 23.82 -5.63 -13.52
C ASN A 25 22.31 -6.00 -13.49
N PRO A 26 21.39 -5.07 -13.85
CA PRO A 26 19.96 -5.28 -13.64
C PRO A 26 19.39 -6.48 -14.39
N GLY A 27 19.90 -6.78 -15.59
CA GLY A 27 19.48 -7.95 -16.35
C GLY A 27 19.82 -9.27 -15.64
N ASP A 28 21.05 -9.38 -15.14
CA ASP A 28 21.51 -10.57 -14.41
C ASP A 28 20.79 -10.70 -13.07
N PHE A 29 20.67 -9.59 -12.31
CA PHE A 29 19.95 -9.59 -11.05
C PHE A 29 18.50 -10.08 -11.20
N TRP A 30 17.73 -9.52 -12.14
CA TRP A 30 16.33 -9.92 -12.30
C TRP A 30 16.19 -11.34 -12.87
N ARG A 31 17.17 -11.81 -13.64
CA ARG A 31 17.24 -13.22 -14.06
C ARG A 31 17.48 -14.15 -12.88
N GLU A 32 18.42 -13.82 -12.01
CA GLU A 32 18.68 -14.60 -10.80
C GLU A 32 17.48 -14.55 -9.86
N ALA A 33 16.84 -13.39 -9.69
CA ALA A 33 15.61 -13.25 -8.90
C ALA A 33 14.48 -14.13 -9.43
N TRP A 34 14.27 -14.18 -10.75
CA TRP A 34 13.30 -15.11 -11.35
C TRP A 34 13.52 -16.55 -10.89
N ASN A 35 14.76 -17.01 -10.96
CA ASN A 35 15.15 -18.39 -10.61
C ASN A 35 15.04 -18.63 -9.09
N ASP A 36 15.63 -17.75 -8.28
CA ASP A 36 15.70 -17.89 -6.82
C ASP A 36 14.32 -17.82 -6.17
N LEU A 37 13.41 -17.05 -6.75
CA LEU A 37 12.02 -16.89 -6.29
C LEU A 37 11.09 -17.98 -6.82
N GLY A 38 11.57 -18.84 -7.72
CA GLY A 38 10.82 -19.98 -8.25
C GLY A 38 9.65 -19.56 -9.14
N ILE A 39 9.81 -18.50 -9.93
CA ILE A 39 8.74 -18.02 -10.83
C ILE A 39 8.51 -19.06 -11.92
N ALA A 40 7.28 -19.57 -11.98
CA ALA A 40 6.85 -20.56 -12.95
C ALA A 40 6.59 -19.91 -14.32
N GLY A 41 7.26 -20.39 -15.35
CA GLY A 41 7.16 -19.90 -16.73
C GLY A 41 8.50 -19.93 -17.44
N ASP A 42 8.50 -19.47 -18.68
CA ASP A 42 9.72 -19.33 -19.47
C ASP A 42 10.21 -17.88 -19.46
N PRO A 43 11.38 -17.57 -18.87
CA PRO A 43 11.93 -16.21 -18.88
C PRO A 43 12.52 -15.79 -20.25
N GLY A 44 12.58 -16.68 -21.24
CA GLY A 44 13.28 -16.45 -22.50
C GLY A 44 14.80 -16.33 -22.34
N SER A 45 15.51 -16.01 -23.41
CA SER A 45 16.97 -15.86 -23.42
C SER A 45 17.46 -14.52 -22.85
N THR A 46 16.65 -13.47 -22.99
CA THR A 46 17.02 -12.08 -22.67
C THR A 46 16.23 -11.58 -21.46
N ALA A 47 16.92 -11.12 -20.40
CA ALA A 47 16.24 -10.58 -19.21
C ALA A 47 15.83 -9.11 -19.38
N MET A 48 16.59 -8.32 -20.12
CA MET A 48 16.33 -6.89 -20.31
C MET A 48 16.82 -6.40 -21.66
N THR A 49 16.04 -5.54 -22.30
CA THR A 49 16.46 -4.77 -23.49
C THR A 49 16.11 -3.29 -23.32
N GLY A 50 16.76 -2.41 -24.08
CA GLY A 50 16.56 -0.97 -24.00
C GLY A 50 17.25 -0.33 -22.80
N GLN A 51 17.08 0.98 -22.66
CA GLN A 51 17.62 1.77 -21.55
C GLN A 51 16.64 2.87 -21.16
N GLY A 52 16.62 3.22 -19.85
CA GLY A 52 15.71 4.20 -19.29
C GLY A 52 14.25 3.71 -19.21
N PHE A 53 13.42 4.44 -18.49
CA PHE A 53 12.05 4.01 -18.16
C PHE A 53 11.14 3.79 -19.38
N SER A 54 11.29 4.59 -20.43
CA SER A 54 10.42 4.52 -21.61
C SER A 54 10.74 3.38 -22.57
N TYR A 55 11.98 2.89 -22.56
CA TYR A 55 12.47 1.95 -23.57
C TYR A 55 12.83 0.58 -23.01
N THR A 56 12.96 0.45 -21.69
CA THR A 56 13.27 -0.85 -21.08
C THR A 56 12.11 -1.82 -21.23
N ARG A 57 12.44 -3.02 -21.70
CA ARG A 57 11.54 -4.18 -21.73
C ARG A 57 12.19 -5.30 -20.94
N TRP A 58 11.44 -5.79 -19.97
CA TRP A 58 11.84 -6.91 -19.13
C TRP A 58 11.35 -8.21 -19.76
N PHE A 59 12.21 -9.21 -19.84
CA PHE A 59 11.89 -10.53 -20.35
C PHE A 59 11.06 -10.49 -21.64
N PRO A 60 11.57 -9.87 -22.73
CA PRO A 60 10.78 -9.61 -23.95
C PRO A 60 10.29 -10.88 -24.64
N GLU A 61 10.94 -12.02 -24.40
CA GLU A 61 10.55 -13.34 -24.89
C GLU A 61 9.83 -14.15 -23.79
N GLY A 62 9.69 -13.57 -22.58
CA GLY A 62 9.14 -14.25 -21.42
C GLY A 62 7.67 -14.56 -21.56
N SER A 63 7.30 -15.77 -21.11
CA SER A 63 5.92 -16.27 -21.12
C SER A 63 5.60 -16.95 -19.79
N LEU A 64 4.58 -16.46 -19.10
CA LEU A 64 4.15 -16.99 -17.81
C LEU A 64 2.70 -16.66 -17.52
N ASN A 65 2.14 -17.37 -16.53
CA ASN A 65 0.96 -16.89 -15.81
C ASN A 65 1.29 -16.83 -14.31
N VAL A 66 1.05 -15.68 -13.70
CA VAL A 66 1.39 -15.46 -12.28
C VAL A 66 0.69 -16.46 -11.35
N VAL A 67 -0.50 -16.96 -11.71
CA VAL A 67 -1.27 -17.92 -10.93
C VAL A 67 -0.53 -19.27 -10.79
N ASN A 68 0.28 -19.66 -11.79
CA ASN A 68 1.12 -20.85 -11.69
C ASN A 68 2.14 -20.76 -10.55
N THR A 69 2.73 -19.59 -10.35
CA THR A 69 3.64 -19.32 -9.21
C THR A 69 2.87 -19.22 -7.90
N LEU A 70 1.77 -18.45 -7.88
CA LEU A 70 1.01 -18.17 -6.66
C LEU A 70 0.36 -19.43 -6.07
N LEU A 71 -0.04 -20.37 -6.90
CA LEU A 71 -0.67 -21.63 -6.47
C LEU A 71 0.26 -22.85 -6.57
N ALA A 72 1.58 -22.63 -6.72
CA ALA A 72 2.57 -23.71 -6.67
C ALA A 72 2.75 -24.24 -5.24
N GLY A 73 3.01 -25.55 -5.10
CA GLY A 73 3.31 -26.18 -3.81
C GLY A 73 2.46 -27.42 -3.52
N LYS A 74 2.48 -27.88 -2.27
CA LYS A 74 1.78 -29.10 -1.87
C LYS A 74 0.27 -28.88 -1.79
N PRO A 75 -0.55 -29.81 -2.28
CA PRO A 75 -2.02 -29.68 -2.30
C PRO A 75 -2.64 -29.43 -0.92
N ASP A 76 -2.12 -30.11 0.10
CA ASP A 76 -2.69 -30.11 1.46
C ASP A 76 -2.24 -28.93 2.32
N ASP A 77 -1.29 -28.10 1.85
CA ASP A 77 -0.85 -26.92 2.61
C ASP A 77 -2.02 -25.94 2.78
N GLU A 78 -2.31 -25.52 4.02
CA GLU A 78 -3.20 -24.40 4.29
C GLU A 78 -2.55 -23.10 3.77
N VAL A 79 -3.20 -22.41 2.84
CA VAL A 79 -2.60 -21.26 2.15
C VAL A 79 -3.38 -19.96 2.29
N LEU A 80 -4.66 -20.07 2.64
CA LEU A 80 -5.54 -18.93 2.81
C LEU A 80 -6.40 -19.13 4.05
N VAL A 81 -6.35 -18.19 4.96
CA VAL A 81 -7.20 -18.12 6.16
C VAL A 81 -7.96 -16.81 6.14
N ALA A 82 -9.22 -16.82 6.55
CA ALA A 82 -10.04 -15.63 6.65
C ALA A 82 -10.77 -15.56 8.00
N LEU A 83 -10.70 -14.38 8.59
CA LEU A 83 -11.30 -14.02 9.86
C LEU A 83 -12.11 -12.73 9.67
N THR A 84 -13.40 -12.80 9.97
CA THR A 84 -14.31 -11.66 9.94
C THR A 84 -14.75 -11.28 11.36
N GLU A 85 -15.44 -10.16 11.53
CA GLU A 85 -15.93 -9.76 12.86
C GLU A 85 -17.02 -10.68 13.39
N ASP A 86 -17.86 -11.22 12.52
CA ASP A 86 -19.11 -11.91 12.83
C ASP A 86 -19.20 -13.34 12.31
N GLY A 87 -18.18 -13.80 11.54
CA GLY A 87 -18.14 -15.09 10.93
C GLY A 87 -17.18 -16.09 11.58
N PRO A 88 -17.31 -17.38 11.27
CA PRO A 88 -16.34 -18.39 11.67
C PRO A 88 -15.02 -18.21 10.93
N ARG A 89 -13.95 -18.74 11.51
CA ARG A 89 -12.68 -18.91 10.80
C ARG A 89 -12.90 -19.80 9.58
N ARG A 90 -12.49 -19.34 8.43
CA ARG A 90 -12.51 -20.11 7.17
C ARG A 90 -11.06 -20.34 6.74
N SER A 91 -10.79 -21.50 6.16
CA SER A 91 -9.47 -21.77 5.59
C SER A 91 -9.59 -22.58 4.31
N PHE A 92 -8.56 -22.46 3.48
CA PHE A 92 -8.44 -23.19 2.21
C PHE A 92 -7.08 -23.85 2.13
N THR A 93 -7.08 -25.14 1.82
CA THR A 93 -5.86 -25.78 1.35
C THR A 93 -5.55 -25.28 -0.07
N ARG A 94 -4.32 -25.49 -0.51
CA ARG A 94 -3.88 -25.10 -1.86
C ARG A 94 -4.76 -25.75 -2.93
N GLU A 95 -5.12 -27.02 -2.76
CA GLU A 95 -5.98 -27.73 -3.69
C GLU A 95 -7.40 -27.15 -3.72
N GLN A 96 -7.97 -26.85 -2.56
CA GLN A 96 -9.27 -26.19 -2.47
C GLN A 96 -9.25 -24.83 -3.15
N LEU A 97 -8.23 -24.01 -2.88
CA LEU A 97 -8.10 -22.69 -3.51
C LEU A 97 -7.93 -22.83 -5.03
N ARG A 98 -7.13 -23.79 -5.51
CA ARG A 98 -7.00 -24.09 -6.96
C ARG A 98 -8.34 -24.47 -7.59
N GLY A 99 -9.14 -25.28 -6.90
CA GLY A 99 -10.47 -25.68 -7.37
C GLY A 99 -11.44 -24.51 -7.51
N GLU A 100 -11.50 -23.64 -6.50
CA GLU A 100 -12.37 -22.46 -6.55
C GLU A 100 -11.88 -21.43 -7.59
N VAL A 101 -10.57 -21.25 -7.74
CA VAL A 101 -9.97 -20.38 -8.78
C VAL A 101 -10.28 -20.92 -10.17
N ALA A 102 -10.20 -22.23 -10.39
CA ALA A 102 -10.56 -22.88 -11.64
C ALA A 102 -12.04 -22.69 -11.99
N ALA A 103 -12.93 -22.91 -11.01
CA ALA A 103 -14.36 -22.66 -11.18
C ALA A 103 -14.65 -21.19 -11.51
N CYS A 104 -13.96 -20.26 -10.85
CA CYS A 104 -14.11 -18.83 -11.10
C CYS A 104 -13.63 -18.44 -12.51
N ALA A 105 -12.51 -18.95 -12.97
CA ALA A 105 -12.02 -18.73 -14.34
C ALA A 105 -13.04 -19.22 -15.38
N ALA A 106 -13.58 -20.42 -15.20
CA ALA A 106 -14.59 -20.99 -16.11
C ALA A 106 -15.91 -20.18 -16.07
N ALA A 107 -16.32 -19.71 -14.90
CA ALA A 107 -17.51 -18.85 -14.75
C ALA A 107 -17.33 -17.47 -15.41
N LEU A 108 -16.14 -16.86 -15.29
CA LEU A 108 -15.78 -15.64 -16.01
C LEU A 108 -15.81 -15.84 -17.53
N GLU A 109 -15.22 -16.94 -18.01
CA GLU A 109 -15.25 -17.30 -19.42
C GLU A 109 -16.68 -17.50 -19.96
N ALA A 110 -17.53 -18.21 -19.19
CA ALA A 110 -18.95 -18.39 -19.51
C ALA A 110 -19.73 -17.08 -19.49
N SER A 111 -19.30 -16.09 -18.67
CA SER A 111 -19.83 -14.72 -18.66
C SER A 111 -19.31 -13.85 -19.80
N GLY A 112 -18.51 -14.42 -20.73
CA GLY A 112 -18.01 -13.74 -21.92
C GLY A 112 -16.67 -13.03 -21.76
N VAL A 113 -16.01 -13.11 -20.59
CA VAL A 113 -14.70 -12.49 -20.35
C VAL A 113 -13.61 -13.17 -21.17
N ARG A 114 -12.70 -12.39 -21.72
CA ARG A 114 -11.52 -12.83 -22.49
C ARG A 114 -10.26 -12.17 -21.95
N ALA A 115 -9.10 -12.66 -22.38
CA ALA A 115 -7.81 -12.02 -22.05
C ALA A 115 -7.80 -10.54 -22.45
N GLY A 116 -7.37 -9.67 -21.55
CA GLY A 116 -7.36 -8.22 -21.72
C GLY A 116 -8.68 -7.50 -21.33
N ASP A 117 -9.79 -8.24 -21.12
CA ASP A 117 -11.01 -7.64 -20.59
C ASP A 117 -10.82 -7.24 -19.11
N ARG A 118 -11.53 -6.18 -18.71
CA ARG A 118 -11.47 -5.68 -17.34
C ARG A 118 -12.60 -6.30 -16.54
N VAL A 119 -12.24 -6.80 -15.36
CA VAL A 119 -13.20 -7.25 -14.35
C VAL A 119 -12.96 -6.49 -13.04
N ALA A 120 -14.03 -6.19 -12.33
CA ALA A 120 -13.93 -5.39 -11.12
C ALA A 120 -14.56 -6.08 -9.91
N ALA A 121 -14.04 -5.76 -8.71
CA ALA A 121 -14.61 -6.20 -7.46
C ALA A 121 -14.69 -5.02 -6.47
N TRP A 122 -15.89 -4.76 -5.97
CA TRP A 122 -16.13 -3.90 -4.82
C TRP A 122 -16.41 -4.77 -3.62
N MET A 123 -15.39 -5.10 -2.85
CA MET A 123 -15.45 -6.22 -1.91
C MET A 123 -14.78 -5.90 -0.58
N PRO A 124 -15.16 -6.60 0.49
CA PRO A 124 -14.39 -6.68 1.73
C PRO A 124 -13.14 -7.55 1.54
N HIS A 125 -12.33 -7.66 2.60
CA HIS A 125 -11.08 -8.45 2.61
C HIS A 125 -11.36 -9.92 2.92
N VAL A 126 -11.95 -10.63 1.96
CA VAL A 126 -12.46 -12.01 2.10
C VAL A 126 -11.94 -12.93 0.99
N PRO A 127 -12.03 -14.27 1.16
CA PRO A 127 -11.54 -15.24 0.17
C PRO A 127 -12.14 -15.09 -1.22
N GLU A 128 -13.40 -14.71 -1.34
CA GLU A 128 -14.09 -14.51 -2.61
C GLU A 128 -13.38 -13.48 -3.49
N THR A 129 -12.82 -12.42 -2.85
CA THR A 129 -12.05 -11.40 -3.56
C THR A 129 -10.75 -11.96 -4.13
N VAL A 130 -10.06 -12.83 -3.37
CA VAL A 130 -8.82 -13.49 -3.81
C VAL A 130 -9.11 -14.50 -4.92
N ILE A 131 -10.14 -15.34 -4.75
CA ILE A 131 -10.56 -16.34 -5.74
C ILE A 131 -10.93 -15.65 -7.07
N TYR A 132 -11.71 -14.57 -7.00
CA TYR A 132 -12.10 -13.80 -8.17
C TYR A 132 -10.90 -13.18 -8.91
N ALA A 133 -9.98 -12.58 -8.16
CA ALA A 133 -8.79 -11.98 -8.75
C ALA A 133 -7.87 -13.03 -9.40
N LEU A 134 -7.62 -14.16 -8.72
CA LEU A 134 -6.79 -15.24 -9.27
C LEU A 134 -7.47 -15.93 -10.45
N GLY A 135 -8.80 -16.11 -10.42
CA GLY A 135 -9.56 -16.64 -11.54
C GLY A 135 -9.43 -15.77 -12.79
N ALA A 136 -9.57 -14.46 -12.64
CA ALA A 136 -9.40 -13.49 -13.72
C ALA A 136 -7.96 -13.48 -14.27
N LEU A 137 -6.95 -13.42 -13.39
CA LEU A 137 -5.55 -13.44 -13.80
C LEU A 137 -5.16 -14.74 -14.52
N SER A 138 -5.76 -15.89 -14.15
CA SER A 138 -5.46 -17.17 -14.77
C SER A 138 -5.83 -17.20 -16.27
N MET A 139 -6.86 -16.46 -16.66
CA MET A 139 -7.32 -16.37 -18.05
C MET A 139 -6.80 -15.12 -18.78
N GLY A 140 -5.96 -14.29 -18.14
CA GLY A 140 -5.39 -13.08 -18.70
C GLY A 140 -6.34 -11.86 -18.67
N ALA A 141 -7.40 -11.88 -17.89
CA ALA A 141 -8.22 -10.70 -17.66
C ALA A 141 -7.53 -9.72 -16.69
N VAL A 142 -7.86 -8.44 -16.80
CA VAL A 142 -7.30 -7.35 -16.00
C VAL A 142 -8.19 -7.08 -14.80
N VAL A 143 -7.64 -7.20 -13.60
CA VAL A 143 -8.37 -7.09 -12.34
C VAL A 143 -8.27 -5.68 -11.78
N SER A 144 -9.39 -5.15 -11.31
CA SER A 144 -9.42 -3.96 -10.49
C SER A 144 -10.27 -4.18 -9.25
N THR A 145 -9.73 -3.84 -8.09
CA THR A 145 -10.43 -4.02 -6.81
C THR A 145 -10.63 -2.69 -6.10
N ALA A 146 -11.75 -2.55 -5.44
CA ALA A 146 -12.09 -1.41 -4.59
C ALA A 146 -12.65 -1.91 -3.25
N SER A 147 -12.25 -1.24 -2.16
CA SER A 147 -12.79 -1.54 -0.83
C SER A 147 -14.25 -1.11 -0.72
N ILE A 148 -15.00 -1.82 0.11
CA ILE A 148 -16.36 -1.43 0.54
C ILE A 148 -16.42 -0.07 1.22
N ASP A 149 -15.28 0.50 1.57
CA ASP A 149 -15.13 1.84 2.13
C ASP A 149 -15.49 2.93 1.14
N PHE A 150 -15.37 2.66 -0.17
CA PHE A 150 -15.74 3.60 -1.20
C PHE A 150 -17.25 3.65 -1.39
N GLY A 151 -17.80 4.85 -1.31
CA GLY A 151 -19.21 5.07 -1.65
C GLY A 151 -19.48 4.97 -3.17
N PRO A 152 -20.76 4.97 -3.59
CA PRO A 152 -21.14 4.79 -4.99
C PRO A 152 -20.43 5.73 -5.97
N SER A 153 -20.34 7.02 -5.67
CA SER A 153 -19.66 8.01 -6.54
C SER A 153 -18.19 7.67 -6.76
N ALA A 154 -17.50 7.24 -5.69
CA ALA A 154 -16.11 6.85 -5.78
C ALA A 154 -15.87 5.59 -6.63
N LEU A 155 -16.82 4.65 -6.62
CA LEU A 155 -16.79 3.48 -7.49
C LEU A 155 -17.02 3.85 -8.94
N ILE A 156 -18.00 4.71 -9.21
CA ILE A 156 -18.32 5.20 -10.54
C ILE A 156 -17.12 5.96 -11.14
N ASP A 157 -16.48 6.82 -10.34
CA ASP A 157 -15.27 7.55 -10.76
C ASP A 157 -14.08 6.66 -11.09
N ARG A 158 -14.02 5.45 -10.51
CA ARG A 158 -12.98 4.44 -10.78
C ARG A 158 -13.41 3.50 -11.91
N PHE A 159 -14.43 2.72 -11.67
CA PHE A 159 -14.84 1.66 -12.57
C PHE A 159 -15.46 2.17 -13.87
N GLY A 160 -16.09 3.36 -13.86
CA GLY A 160 -16.56 4.02 -15.07
C GLY A 160 -15.44 4.42 -16.04
N GLN A 161 -14.20 4.55 -15.57
CA GLN A 161 -13.05 4.83 -16.45
C GLN A 161 -12.55 3.57 -17.18
N ILE A 162 -12.68 2.38 -16.56
CA ILE A 162 -12.11 1.13 -17.07
C ILE A 162 -13.14 0.21 -17.71
N GLU A 163 -14.42 0.53 -17.57
CA GLU A 163 -15.54 -0.18 -18.22
C GLU A 163 -15.49 -1.70 -18.01
N PRO A 164 -15.59 -2.20 -16.75
CA PRO A 164 -15.52 -3.63 -16.48
C PRO A 164 -16.76 -4.37 -17.03
N THR A 165 -16.56 -5.62 -17.47
CA THR A 165 -17.66 -6.47 -17.99
C THR A 165 -18.35 -7.27 -16.89
N VAL A 166 -17.61 -7.68 -15.86
CA VAL A 166 -18.13 -8.41 -14.69
C VAL A 166 -17.80 -7.62 -13.43
N LEU A 167 -18.79 -7.49 -12.55
CA LEU A 167 -18.64 -6.82 -11.26
C LEU A 167 -19.01 -7.79 -10.13
N LEU A 168 -18.07 -8.02 -9.20
CA LEU A 168 -18.30 -8.75 -7.96
C LEU A 168 -18.53 -7.75 -6.82
N VAL A 169 -19.60 -7.96 -6.05
CA VAL A 169 -20.00 -7.10 -4.92
C VAL A 169 -20.43 -7.93 -3.72
N PRO A 170 -20.40 -7.41 -2.47
CA PRO A 170 -20.96 -8.13 -1.33
C PRO A 170 -22.45 -7.79 -1.19
N ALA A 171 -23.25 -8.73 -0.67
CA ALA A 171 -24.61 -8.44 -0.22
C ALA A 171 -24.59 -7.54 1.01
N ARG A 172 -23.70 -7.85 1.95
CA ARG A 172 -23.53 -7.16 3.23
C ARG A 172 -22.05 -7.06 3.59
N SER A 173 -21.73 -6.10 4.46
CA SER A 173 -20.43 -6.01 5.12
C SER A 173 -20.60 -5.63 6.57
N THR A 174 -19.64 -6.02 7.42
CA THR A 174 -19.61 -5.69 8.85
C THR A 174 -18.36 -4.90 9.16
N TYR A 175 -18.50 -3.77 9.86
CA TYR A 175 -17.36 -2.97 10.31
C TYR A 175 -17.65 -2.34 11.68
N ALA A 176 -16.79 -2.59 12.66
CA ALA A 176 -16.94 -2.16 14.06
C ALA A 176 -18.31 -2.55 14.64
N GLY A 177 -18.74 -3.80 14.39
CA GLY A 177 -20.02 -4.37 14.83
C GLY A 177 -21.25 -3.84 14.08
N LYS A 178 -21.09 -2.97 13.09
CA LYS A 178 -22.20 -2.41 12.30
C LYS A 178 -22.31 -3.14 10.97
N VAL A 179 -23.51 -3.65 10.69
CA VAL A 179 -23.84 -4.29 9.41
C VAL A 179 -24.35 -3.25 8.43
N ALA A 180 -23.79 -3.21 7.25
CA ALA A 180 -24.25 -2.43 6.11
C ALA A 180 -24.83 -3.38 5.05
N ASP A 181 -26.04 -3.07 4.55
CA ASP A 181 -26.65 -3.74 3.41
C ASP A 181 -26.40 -2.91 2.16
N HIS A 182 -25.88 -3.55 1.11
CA HIS A 182 -25.46 -2.87 -0.11
C HIS A 182 -26.50 -2.96 -1.24
N ALA A 183 -27.59 -3.71 -1.09
CA ALA A 183 -28.58 -3.94 -2.14
C ALA A 183 -29.17 -2.63 -2.70
N SER A 184 -29.43 -1.63 -1.83
CA SER A 184 -30.04 -0.37 -2.22
C SER A 184 -29.17 0.52 -3.11
N VAL A 185 -27.83 0.39 -3.02
CA VAL A 185 -26.89 1.23 -3.79
C VAL A 185 -26.45 0.55 -5.10
N LEU A 186 -26.68 -0.75 -5.25
CA LEU A 186 -26.22 -1.49 -6.44
C LEU A 186 -26.94 -1.06 -7.72
N ASP A 187 -28.23 -0.75 -7.65
CA ASP A 187 -28.99 -0.29 -8.83
C ASP A 187 -28.49 1.07 -9.33
N GLU A 188 -28.17 1.98 -8.40
CA GLU A 188 -27.57 3.27 -8.74
C GLU A 188 -26.20 3.09 -9.42
N ILE A 189 -25.35 2.22 -8.88
CA ILE A 189 -24.03 1.93 -9.43
C ILE A 189 -24.15 1.35 -10.84
N LEU A 190 -25.03 0.35 -11.03
CA LEU A 190 -25.21 -0.31 -12.33
C LEU A 190 -25.75 0.63 -13.42
N LEU A 191 -26.63 1.57 -13.06
CA LEU A 191 -27.11 2.60 -14.00
C LEU A 191 -25.96 3.45 -14.56
N GLN A 192 -24.90 3.64 -13.80
CA GLN A 192 -23.73 4.44 -14.17
C GLN A 192 -22.58 3.59 -14.75
N LEU A 193 -22.69 2.25 -14.70
CA LEU A 193 -21.72 1.31 -15.23
C LEU A 193 -22.35 0.40 -16.31
N PRO A 194 -22.76 0.94 -17.46
CA PRO A 194 -23.47 0.19 -18.51
C PRO A 194 -22.63 -0.92 -19.14
N SER A 195 -21.31 -0.92 -18.94
CA SER A 195 -20.39 -1.97 -19.41
C SER A 195 -20.55 -3.29 -18.62
N VAL A 196 -21.09 -3.22 -17.39
CA VAL A 196 -21.30 -4.41 -16.56
C VAL A 196 -22.45 -5.23 -17.11
N THR A 197 -22.13 -6.35 -17.73
CA THR A 197 -23.11 -7.32 -18.26
C THR A 197 -23.46 -8.41 -17.26
N THR A 198 -22.56 -8.69 -16.31
CA THR A 198 -22.75 -9.70 -15.26
C THR A 198 -22.43 -9.09 -13.89
N LEU A 199 -23.43 -9.14 -13.01
CA LEU A 199 -23.29 -8.78 -11.60
C LEU A 199 -23.33 -10.04 -10.75
N VAL A 200 -22.31 -10.26 -9.94
CA VAL A 200 -22.17 -11.39 -9.00
C VAL A 200 -22.18 -10.88 -7.58
N VAL A 201 -22.94 -11.51 -6.68
CA VAL A 201 -23.11 -11.06 -5.30
C VAL A 201 -22.54 -12.08 -4.32
N ALA A 202 -21.55 -11.72 -3.56
CA ALA A 202 -21.04 -12.55 -2.47
C ALA A 202 -21.94 -12.46 -1.23
N GLY A 203 -22.23 -13.63 -0.61
CA GLY A 203 -23.03 -13.68 0.61
C GLY A 203 -24.55 -13.78 0.43
N GLY A 204 -25.02 -14.00 -0.81
CA GLY A 204 -26.41 -14.30 -1.12
C GLY A 204 -27.31 -13.07 -1.32
N GLY A 205 -28.42 -13.28 -2.01
CA GLY A 205 -29.49 -12.27 -2.25
C GLY A 205 -30.55 -12.88 -3.17
N GLU A 206 -31.83 -12.85 -2.76
CA GLU A 206 -32.92 -13.57 -3.43
C GLU A 206 -33.18 -13.16 -4.91
N ALA A 207 -32.66 -12.05 -5.36
CA ALA A 207 -32.93 -11.49 -6.70
C ALA A 207 -31.75 -11.49 -7.67
N ARG A 208 -30.54 -11.96 -7.25
CA ARG A 208 -29.29 -11.85 -8.04
C ARG A 208 -28.45 -13.10 -7.92
N VAL A 209 -27.60 -13.38 -8.91
CA VAL A 209 -26.73 -14.56 -8.91
C VAL A 209 -25.74 -14.45 -7.76
N SER A 210 -25.81 -15.41 -6.82
CA SER A 210 -24.81 -15.48 -5.75
C SER A 210 -23.47 -15.95 -6.29
N PHE A 211 -22.36 -15.58 -5.63
CA PHE A 211 -21.02 -16.04 -6.00
C PHE A 211 -20.94 -17.57 -5.98
N GLU A 212 -21.58 -18.21 -5.00
CA GLU A 212 -21.66 -19.65 -4.85
C GLU A 212 -22.41 -20.31 -6.03
N ASP A 213 -23.61 -19.81 -6.37
CA ASP A 213 -24.41 -20.32 -7.48
C ASP A 213 -23.75 -20.06 -8.84
N TRP A 214 -22.99 -18.97 -8.96
CA TRP A 214 -22.24 -18.63 -10.16
C TRP A 214 -21.07 -19.58 -10.39
N LEU A 215 -20.40 -20.04 -9.32
CA LEU A 215 -19.31 -21.02 -9.40
C LEU A 215 -19.81 -22.46 -9.53
N ALA A 216 -20.95 -22.80 -8.93
CA ALA A 216 -21.41 -24.19 -8.78
C ALA A 216 -21.44 -25.00 -10.09
N PRO A 217 -21.92 -24.47 -11.26
CA PRO A 217 -21.90 -25.18 -12.52
C PRO A 217 -20.49 -25.49 -13.06
N HIS A 218 -19.49 -24.81 -12.56
CA HIS A 218 -18.10 -24.83 -13.04
C HIS A 218 -17.15 -25.58 -12.10
N ARG A 219 -17.63 -26.02 -10.93
CA ARG A 219 -16.83 -26.84 -10.01
C ARG A 219 -16.36 -28.11 -10.64
N GLY A 220 -15.09 -28.45 -10.42
CA GLY A 220 -14.41 -29.55 -11.06
C GLY A 220 -13.80 -29.25 -12.42
N ALA A 221 -13.93 -28.01 -12.92
CA ALA A 221 -13.16 -27.55 -14.08
C ALA A 221 -11.65 -27.61 -13.77
N PRO A 222 -10.80 -27.97 -14.74
CA PRO A 222 -9.35 -27.94 -14.55
C PRO A 222 -8.86 -26.51 -14.52
N LEU A 223 -7.93 -26.19 -13.60
CA LEU A 223 -7.21 -24.93 -13.64
C LEU A 223 -6.16 -24.98 -14.76
N ALA A 224 -6.38 -24.18 -15.80
CA ALA A 224 -5.51 -24.08 -16.97
C ALA A 224 -5.13 -22.62 -17.25
N PRO A 225 -4.19 -22.05 -16.47
CA PRO A 225 -3.76 -20.67 -16.68
C PRO A 225 -3.15 -20.48 -18.07
N VAL A 226 -3.55 -19.40 -18.76
CA VAL A 226 -3.07 -19.08 -20.10
C VAL A 226 -1.70 -18.41 -19.99
N ASP A 227 -0.72 -18.92 -20.72
CA ASP A 227 0.60 -18.29 -20.81
C ASP A 227 0.50 -16.93 -21.51
N LEU A 228 1.10 -15.91 -20.88
CA LEU A 228 0.98 -14.53 -21.29
C LEU A 228 2.38 -13.89 -21.41
N PRO A 229 2.58 -12.93 -22.32
CA PRO A 229 3.80 -12.15 -22.37
C PRO A 229 4.08 -11.45 -21.03
N PHE A 230 5.35 -11.23 -20.69
CA PHE A 230 5.73 -10.55 -19.45
C PHE A 230 5.06 -9.18 -19.29
N ASP A 231 4.89 -8.43 -20.39
CA ASP A 231 4.26 -7.11 -20.41
C ASP A 231 2.72 -7.15 -20.45
N HIS A 232 2.09 -8.33 -20.30
CA HIS A 232 0.62 -8.41 -20.26
C HIS A 232 0.06 -7.68 -19.02
N PRO A 233 -0.96 -6.80 -19.19
CA PRO A 233 -1.59 -6.11 -18.07
C PRO A 233 -2.33 -7.09 -17.16
N GLY A 234 -2.20 -6.94 -15.84
CA GLY A 234 -2.91 -7.80 -14.88
C GLY A 234 -3.73 -7.02 -13.87
N PHE A 235 -3.30 -5.81 -13.52
CA PHE A 235 -3.98 -5.00 -12.53
C PHE A 235 -4.21 -3.58 -13.04
N ILE A 236 -5.37 -2.99 -12.67
CA ILE A 236 -5.57 -1.55 -12.68
C ILE A 236 -5.79 -1.11 -11.24
N LEU A 237 -4.84 -0.32 -10.73
CA LEU A 237 -4.89 0.23 -9.40
C LEU A 237 -5.16 1.74 -9.47
N PHE A 238 -5.81 2.26 -8.44
CA PHE A 238 -6.17 3.67 -8.38
C PHE A 238 -5.36 4.42 -7.34
N SER A 239 -4.83 5.57 -7.70
CA SER A 239 -4.25 6.52 -6.74
C SER A 239 -4.94 7.88 -6.84
N SER A 240 -4.92 8.65 -5.76
CA SER A 240 -5.48 10.01 -5.76
C SER A 240 -4.75 10.87 -6.79
N GLY A 241 -5.51 11.43 -7.73
CA GLY A 241 -4.98 12.38 -8.72
C GLY A 241 -4.94 13.81 -8.17
N THR A 242 -4.06 14.63 -8.73
CA THR A 242 -4.01 16.07 -8.43
C THR A 242 -5.15 16.86 -9.12
N THR A 243 -5.87 16.25 -10.06
CA THR A 243 -6.79 16.92 -11.00
C THR A 243 -8.24 16.39 -10.94
N GLY A 244 -8.68 15.82 -9.83
CA GLY A 244 -10.06 15.35 -9.64
C GLY A 244 -10.18 13.83 -9.70
N LYS A 245 -10.41 13.21 -10.89
CA LYS A 245 -10.58 11.75 -10.96
C LYS A 245 -9.31 10.98 -10.59
N PRO A 246 -9.43 9.80 -9.93
CA PRO A 246 -8.30 8.96 -9.60
C PRO A 246 -7.50 8.55 -10.85
N LYS A 247 -6.16 8.50 -10.74
CA LYS A 247 -5.31 7.91 -11.77
C LYS A 247 -5.60 6.42 -11.86
N CYS A 248 -5.81 5.91 -13.06
CA CYS A 248 -5.93 4.47 -13.34
C CYS A 248 -4.58 3.93 -13.80
N ILE A 249 -3.84 3.30 -12.92
CA ILE A 249 -2.47 2.84 -13.16
C ILE A 249 -2.52 1.38 -13.61
N VAL A 250 -2.08 1.11 -14.84
CA VAL A 250 -2.06 -0.23 -15.41
C VAL A 250 -0.72 -0.90 -15.09
N HIS A 251 -0.78 -2.02 -14.37
CA HIS A 251 0.38 -2.80 -13.99
C HIS A 251 0.43 -4.14 -14.71
N ARG A 252 1.63 -4.54 -15.14
CA ARG A 252 1.90 -5.91 -15.61
C ARG A 252 1.92 -6.87 -14.42
N ALA A 253 1.15 -7.97 -14.50
CA ALA A 253 1.07 -8.94 -13.42
C ALA A 253 2.44 -9.57 -13.11
N ALA A 254 3.20 -9.94 -14.15
CA ALA A 254 4.52 -10.54 -14.02
C ALA A 254 5.53 -9.61 -13.34
N GLY A 255 5.51 -8.33 -13.71
CA GLY A 255 6.40 -7.33 -13.11
C GLY A 255 6.10 -7.10 -11.63
N VAL A 256 4.82 -7.04 -11.25
CA VAL A 256 4.39 -6.95 -9.85
C VAL A 256 4.80 -8.21 -9.09
N LEU A 257 4.55 -9.41 -9.64
CA LEU A 257 4.96 -10.66 -9.02
C LEU A 257 6.45 -10.67 -8.72
N LEU A 258 7.30 -10.45 -9.74
CA LEU A 258 8.75 -10.49 -9.61
C LEU A 258 9.26 -9.48 -8.57
N LYS A 259 8.76 -8.25 -8.63
CA LYS A 259 9.15 -7.17 -7.70
C LYS A 259 8.73 -7.49 -6.26
N VAL A 260 7.46 -7.87 -6.03
CA VAL A 260 6.95 -8.13 -4.70
C VAL A 260 7.60 -9.38 -4.09
N LEU A 261 7.78 -10.45 -4.86
CA LEU A 261 8.47 -11.65 -4.35
C LEU A 261 9.93 -11.35 -4.01
N SER A 262 10.61 -10.45 -4.76
CA SER A 262 11.96 -9.98 -4.43
C SER A 262 11.98 -9.23 -3.08
N GLU A 263 11.02 -8.36 -2.82
CA GLU A 263 10.87 -7.66 -1.53
C GLU A 263 10.62 -8.65 -0.38
N GLN A 264 9.68 -9.55 -0.55
CA GLN A 264 9.32 -10.55 0.46
C GLN A 264 10.45 -11.55 0.70
N GLY A 265 11.11 -12.02 -0.37
CA GLY A 265 12.11 -13.08 -0.28
C GLY A 265 13.51 -12.60 0.14
N TYR A 266 14.02 -11.56 -0.51
CA TYR A 266 15.37 -11.05 -0.22
C TYR A 266 15.40 -10.10 0.96
N HIS A 267 14.44 -9.17 1.03
CA HIS A 267 14.47 -8.14 2.06
C HIS A 267 13.84 -8.58 3.39
N LEU A 268 12.68 -9.25 3.33
CA LEU A 268 11.88 -9.54 4.53
C LEU A 268 11.96 -11.01 4.97
N ASP A 269 12.76 -11.82 4.24
CA ASP A 269 12.98 -13.24 4.51
C ASP A 269 11.67 -14.03 4.72
N VAL A 270 10.66 -13.72 3.91
CA VAL A 270 9.42 -14.52 3.88
C VAL A 270 9.75 -15.90 3.32
N ARG A 271 9.41 -16.93 4.10
CA ARG A 271 9.76 -18.34 3.85
C ARG A 271 8.52 -19.15 3.53
N PRO A 272 8.67 -20.30 2.86
CA PRO A 272 7.60 -21.28 2.82
C PRO A 272 7.12 -21.63 4.22
N SER A 273 5.82 -21.78 4.40
CA SER A 273 5.14 -22.05 5.68
C SER A 273 5.05 -20.84 6.64
N ASP A 274 5.53 -19.67 6.26
CA ASP A 274 5.23 -18.45 7.01
C ASP A 274 3.72 -18.15 6.98
N ARG A 275 3.25 -17.50 8.03
CA ARG A 275 1.87 -17.03 8.13
C ARG A 275 1.89 -15.51 8.16
N MET A 276 1.31 -14.92 7.12
CA MET A 276 1.39 -13.48 6.87
C MET A 276 0.03 -12.83 6.99
N LEU A 277 -0.04 -11.77 7.78
CA LEU A 277 -1.18 -10.85 7.83
C LEU A 277 -0.70 -9.45 7.46
N TYR A 278 -1.45 -8.76 6.62
CA TYR A 278 -1.37 -7.31 6.49
C TYR A 278 -2.75 -6.72 6.77
N ALA A 279 -2.84 -5.81 7.75
CA ALA A 279 -4.07 -5.08 8.04
C ALA A 279 -4.34 -4.08 6.90
N THR A 280 -5.09 -4.53 5.91
CA THR A 280 -5.33 -3.83 4.64
C THR A 280 -6.76 -4.06 4.15
N THR A 281 -7.12 -3.40 3.07
CA THR A 281 -8.35 -3.64 2.30
C THR A 281 -8.01 -3.93 0.84
N CYS A 282 -8.90 -4.56 0.09
CA CYS A 282 -8.65 -4.88 -1.32
C CYS A 282 -8.57 -3.63 -2.24
N GLY A 283 -8.92 -2.45 -1.74
CA GLY A 283 -8.74 -1.17 -2.43
C GLY A 283 -7.37 -0.51 -2.20
N TRP A 284 -6.51 -1.11 -1.39
CA TRP A 284 -5.16 -0.63 -1.11
C TRP A 284 -4.11 -1.59 -1.66
N MET A 285 -3.04 -1.08 -2.29
CA MET A 285 -2.01 -1.90 -2.96
C MET A 285 -1.33 -2.93 -2.04
N MET A 286 -1.34 -2.73 -0.72
CA MET A 286 -0.81 -3.73 0.21
C MET A 286 -1.62 -5.04 0.22
N TRP A 287 -2.86 -5.02 -0.28
CA TRP A 287 -3.60 -6.25 -0.55
C TRP A 287 -2.96 -7.05 -1.69
N ASN A 288 -2.60 -6.39 -2.80
CA ASN A 288 -1.88 -7.04 -3.89
C ASN A 288 -0.54 -7.61 -3.40
N TRP A 289 0.17 -6.82 -2.58
CA TRP A 289 1.43 -7.23 -1.97
C TRP A 289 1.27 -8.47 -1.07
N LEU A 290 0.22 -8.52 -0.23
CA LEU A 290 -0.08 -9.67 0.62
C LEU A 290 -0.42 -10.92 -0.21
N VAL A 291 -1.30 -10.79 -1.22
CA VAL A 291 -1.73 -11.92 -2.07
C VAL A 291 -0.53 -12.54 -2.80
N MET A 292 0.45 -11.75 -3.22
CA MET A 292 1.70 -12.27 -3.81
C MET A 292 2.49 -13.17 -2.85
N GLY A 293 2.27 -13.08 -1.53
CA GLY A 293 2.88 -13.96 -0.53
C GLY A 293 2.58 -15.46 -0.75
N LEU A 294 1.48 -15.78 -1.42
CA LEU A 294 1.19 -17.15 -1.88
C LEU A 294 2.35 -17.72 -2.73
N GLY A 295 2.99 -16.88 -3.56
CA GLY A 295 4.12 -17.28 -4.39
C GLY A 295 5.42 -17.54 -3.59
N ARG A 296 5.46 -17.10 -2.31
CA ARG A 296 6.53 -17.50 -1.38
C ARG A 296 6.25 -18.82 -0.67
N GLY A 297 5.09 -19.46 -0.94
CA GLY A 297 4.61 -20.61 -0.20
C GLY A 297 4.10 -20.27 1.21
N ALA A 298 3.82 -19.01 1.46
CA ALA A 298 3.27 -18.54 2.73
C ALA A 298 1.74 -18.77 2.79
N THR A 299 1.21 -18.90 4.00
CA THR A 299 -0.22 -18.79 4.29
C THR A 299 -0.57 -17.32 4.43
N ILE A 300 -1.50 -16.81 3.62
CA ILE A 300 -2.02 -15.45 3.82
C ILE A 300 -3.24 -15.49 4.74
N VAL A 301 -3.26 -14.59 5.73
CA VAL A 301 -4.35 -14.45 6.69
C VAL A 301 -5.08 -13.15 6.40
N LEU A 302 -6.32 -13.26 5.95
CA LEU A 302 -7.21 -12.13 5.68
C LEU A 302 -7.99 -11.80 6.94
N VAL A 303 -7.97 -10.54 7.34
CA VAL A 303 -8.77 -10.03 8.46
C VAL A 303 -9.68 -8.94 7.94
N ASP A 304 -10.97 -9.22 7.90
CA ASP A 304 -11.98 -8.24 7.53
C ASP A 304 -12.58 -7.55 8.76
N GLY A 305 -12.99 -6.29 8.58
CA GLY A 305 -13.55 -5.47 9.62
C GLY A 305 -12.53 -4.56 10.31
N SER A 306 -12.94 -3.92 11.41
CA SER A 306 -12.11 -2.96 12.15
C SER A 306 -10.96 -3.67 12.89
N PRO A 307 -9.71 -3.22 12.77
CA PRO A 307 -8.59 -3.77 13.52
C PRO A 307 -8.69 -3.52 15.05
N GLY A 308 -9.54 -2.58 15.46
CA GLY A 308 -9.76 -2.22 16.87
C GLY A 308 -11.10 -2.68 17.44
N PHE A 309 -11.84 -3.60 16.79
CA PHE A 309 -13.09 -4.15 17.28
C PHE A 309 -13.00 -5.66 17.49
N PRO A 310 -13.47 -6.23 18.63
CA PRO A 310 -14.20 -5.53 19.72
C PRO A 310 -13.32 -4.64 20.61
N ASP A 311 -12.00 -4.83 20.56
CA ASP A 311 -10.99 -4.07 21.29
C ASP A 311 -9.69 -3.94 20.51
N LEU A 312 -8.76 -3.12 21.03
CA LEU A 312 -7.46 -2.84 20.38
C LEU A 312 -6.52 -4.06 20.33
N GLY A 313 -6.80 -5.11 21.08
CA GLY A 313 -6.03 -6.35 21.12
C GLY A 313 -6.41 -7.36 20.04
N ARG A 314 -7.46 -7.11 19.24
CA ARG A 314 -7.94 -8.04 18.22
C ARG A 314 -6.83 -8.60 17.34
N LEU A 315 -6.00 -7.75 16.77
CA LEU A 315 -4.92 -8.21 15.87
C LEU A 315 -3.85 -9.00 16.62
N TRP A 316 -3.62 -8.71 17.89
CA TRP A 316 -2.68 -9.48 18.72
C TRP A 316 -3.23 -10.86 19.07
N SER A 317 -4.53 -10.95 19.39
CA SER A 317 -5.21 -12.24 19.56
C SER A 317 -5.14 -13.11 18.30
N ILE A 318 -5.30 -12.49 17.12
CA ILE A 318 -5.16 -13.17 15.84
C ILE A 318 -3.70 -13.56 15.59
N THR A 319 -2.74 -12.67 15.90
CA THR A 319 -1.30 -12.93 15.74
C THR A 319 -0.88 -14.16 16.54
N ALA A 320 -1.31 -14.26 17.79
CA ALA A 320 -1.05 -15.42 18.64
C ALA A 320 -1.82 -16.66 18.17
N GLY A 321 -3.13 -16.52 17.93
CA GLY A 321 -4.02 -17.64 17.56
C GLY A 321 -3.68 -18.30 16.23
N GLU A 322 -3.25 -17.51 15.23
CA GLU A 322 -2.81 -18.00 13.93
C GLU A 322 -1.29 -18.23 13.87
N SER A 323 -0.55 -18.02 14.95
CA SER A 323 0.92 -18.15 15.00
C SER A 323 1.60 -17.39 13.86
N LEU A 324 1.24 -16.09 13.69
CA LEU A 324 1.79 -15.28 12.61
C LEU A 324 3.31 -15.13 12.75
N SER A 325 4.01 -15.25 11.63
CA SER A 325 5.43 -14.92 11.53
C SER A 325 5.68 -13.52 10.99
N PHE A 326 4.67 -12.93 10.34
CA PHE A 326 4.70 -11.62 9.72
C PHE A 326 3.40 -10.86 10.00
N LEU A 327 3.51 -9.67 10.57
CA LEU A 327 2.39 -8.75 10.80
C LEU A 327 2.65 -7.41 10.13
N GLY A 328 1.85 -7.04 9.13
CA GLY A 328 1.88 -5.73 8.48
C GLY A 328 0.77 -4.82 8.99
N VAL A 329 1.11 -3.60 9.39
CA VAL A 329 0.17 -2.62 9.91
C VAL A 329 0.54 -1.19 9.50
N SER A 330 -0.34 -0.23 9.77
CA SER A 330 0.02 1.18 9.63
C SER A 330 0.84 1.68 10.83
N ALA A 331 1.71 2.68 10.61
CA ALA A 331 2.40 3.36 11.70
C ALA A 331 1.42 3.97 12.72
N ALA A 332 0.29 4.47 12.24
CA ALA A 332 -0.76 5.00 13.10
C ALA A 332 -1.34 3.96 14.07
N LEU A 333 -1.44 2.69 13.66
CA LEU A 333 -1.95 1.63 14.52
C LEU A 333 -0.92 1.25 15.60
N ILE A 334 0.38 1.21 15.26
CA ILE A 334 1.46 1.02 16.24
C ILE A 334 1.42 2.14 17.30
N ASP A 335 1.28 3.39 16.86
CA ASP A 335 1.15 4.52 17.77
C ASP A 335 -0.11 4.45 18.65
N THR A 336 -1.21 3.93 18.11
CA THR A 336 -2.45 3.73 18.88
C THR A 336 -2.22 2.71 20.01
N TRP A 337 -1.61 1.58 19.72
CA TRP A 337 -1.28 0.56 20.71
C TRP A 337 -0.33 1.10 21.78
N ARG A 338 0.73 1.78 21.36
CA ARG A 338 1.71 2.40 22.26
C ARG A 338 1.06 3.42 23.21
N LYS A 339 0.22 4.33 22.68
CA LYS A 339 -0.50 5.35 23.47
C LYS A 339 -1.53 4.75 24.42
N ALA A 340 -2.12 3.61 24.04
CA ALA A 340 -3.02 2.86 24.90
C ALA A 340 -2.30 2.00 25.95
N GLU A 341 -0.95 2.04 25.99
CA GLU A 341 -0.12 1.22 26.88
C GLU A 341 -0.45 -0.28 26.78
N LEU A 342 -0.85 -0.73 25.56
CA LEU A 342 -1.25 -2.11 25.33
C LEU A 342 -0.01 -3.02 25.36
N ASP A 343 -0.07 -4.11 26.17
CA ASP A 343 0.93 -5.18 26.12
C ASP A 343 0.46 -6.28 25.16
N PRO A 344 1.13 -6.49 24.02
CA PRO A 344 0.78 -7.55 23.08
C PRO A 344 0.80 -8.96 23.67
N LYS A 345 1.61 -9.20 24.70
CA LYS A 345 1.76 -10.50 25.38
C LYS A 345 0.52 -10.91 26.18
N ASP A 346 -0.35 -9.97 26.54
CA ASP A 346 -1.62 -10.26 27.21
C ASP A 346 -2.60 -11.06 26.32
N PHE A 347 -2.37 -11.05 24.99
CA PHE A 347 -3.24 -11.69 24.01
C PHE A 347 -2.76 -13.07 23.54
N GLY A 348 -1.62 -13.55 24.03
CA GLY A 348 -1.09 -14.88 23.77
C GLY A 348 0.40 -14.90 23.45
N THR A 349 0.89 -16.08 23.04
CA THR A 349 2.31 -16.24 22.70
C THR A 349 2.63 -15.66 21.32
N LEU A 350 3.73 -14.92 21.21
CA LEU A 350 4.18 -14.26 19.98
C LEU A 350 5.53 -14.82 19.46
N GLU A 351 5.92 -16.02 19.92
CA GLU A 351 7.21 -16.64 19.59
C GLU A 351 7.43 -16.85 18.09
N SER A 352 6.35 -17.04 17.33
CA SER A 352 6.42 -17.20 15.87
C SER A 352 6.69 -15.88 15.13
N LEU A 353 6.38 -14.73 15.75
CA LEU A 353 6.46 -13.42 15.10
C LEU A 353 7.93 -13.00 14.93
N ARG A 354 8.34 -12.75 13.72
CA ARG A 354 9.70 -12.33 13.37
C ARG A 354 9.76 -10.94 12.75
N THR A 355 8.69 -10.53 12.06
CA THR A 355 8.67 -9.27 11.33
C THR A 355 7.39 -8.50 11.59
N ILE A 356 7.53 -7.22 11.89
CA ILE A 356 6.45 -6.24 11.86
C ILE A 356 6.75 -5.24 10.75
N ALA A 357 5.93 -5.24 9.70
CA ALA A 357 6.02 -4.26 8.63
C ALA A 357 5.13 -3.05 8.92
N SER A 358 5.62 -1.85 8.61
CA SER A 358 4.88 -0.60 8.83
C SER A 358 4.90 0.29 7.61
N THR A 359 3.72 0.84 7.24
CA THR A 359 3.58 1.78 6.12
C THR A 359 2.39 2.73 6.32
N GLY A 360 2.10 3.56 5.31
CA GLY A 360 0.99 4.52 5.30
C GLY A 360 1.39 5.90 5.82
N SER A 361 2.31 5.95 6.78
CA SER A 361 3.00 7.14 7.26
C SER A 361 4.37 6.73 7.84
N PRO A 362 5.30 7.68 8.01
CA PRO A 362 6.58 7.40 8.67
C PRO A 362 6.37 6.87 10.09
N LEU A 363 7.04 5.77 10.45
CA LEU A 363 7.06 5.27 11.82
C LEU A 363 8.11 6.05 12.62
N GLY A 364 7.69 6.69 13.69
CA GLY A 364 8.60 7.42 14.59
C GLY A 364 9.50 6.47 15.40
N PRO A 365 10.66 6.95 15.89
CA PRO A 365 11.59 6.16 16.72
C PRO A 365 10.92 5.48 17.90
N GLU A 366 9.92 6.12 18.50
CA GLU A 366 9.17 5.61 19.67
C GLU A 366 8.35 4.34 19.33
N GLY A 367 7.93 4.19 18.06
CA GLY A 367 7.28 2.98 17.58
C GLY A 367 8.25 1.79 17.51
N TYR A 368 9.50 2.03 17.11
CA TYR A 368 10.55 1.01 17.12
C TYR A 368 10.88 0.57 18.56
N ASP A 369 11.03 1.55 19.46
CA ASP A 369 11.31 1.29 20.87
C ASP A 369 10.18 0.44 21.49
N TRP A 370 8.92 0.81 21.25
CA TRP A 370 7.77 0.07 21.76
C TRP A 370 7.74 -1.38 21.26
N VAL A 371 8.02 -1.64 19.98
CA VAL A 371 8.09 -3.01 19.45
C VAL A 371 9.18 -3.81 20.15
N ALA A 372 10.37 -3.23 20.31
CA ALA A 372 11.49 -3.91 20.96
C ALA A 372 11.22 -4.21 22.44
N GLU A 373 10.59 -3.30 23.17
CA GLU A 373 10.32 -3.41 24.61
C GLU A 373 9.11 -4.32 24.91
N SER A 374 8.00 -4.10 24.17
CA SER A 374 6.74 -4.80 24.44
C SER A 374 6.70 -6.21 23.84
N ILE A 375 7.41 -6.46 22.74
CA ILE A 375 7.39 -7.77 22.06
C ILE A 375 8.74 -8.45 22.21
N SER A 376 9.73 -8.06 21.41
CA SER A 376 11.09 -8.59 21.47
C SER A 376 12.06 -7.66 20.71
N PRO A 377 13.30 -7.48 21.21
CA PRO A 377 14.34 -6.76 20.48
C PRO A 377 14.80 -7.46 19.19
N ASP A 378 14.46 -8.75 19.02
CA ASP A 378 14.81 -9.54 17.83
C ASP A 378 13.81 -9.38 16.68
N ILE A 379 12.70 -8.64 16.88
CA ILE A 379 11.72 -8.37 15.83
C ILE A 379 12.32 -7.44 14.77
N VAL A 380 12.26 -7.86 13.53
CA VAL A 380 12.58 -7.00 12.40
C VAL A 380 11.45 -5.99 12.19
N VAL A 381 11.66 -4.74 12.61
CA VAL A 381 10.74 -3.65 12.28
C VAL A 381 11.05 -3.17 10.86
N ALA A 382 10.24 -3.61 9.92
CA ALA A 382 10.38 -3.30 8.50
C ALA A 382 9.47 -2.13 8.12
N SER A 383 9.90 -0.90 8.40
CA SER A 383 9.23 0.26 7.80
C SER A 383 9.46 0.27 6.30
N ILE A 384 8.44 0.61 5.52
CA ILE A 384 8.47 0.60 4.06
C ILE A 384 7.93 1.90 3.48
N ALA A 385 8.54 2.38 2.40
CA ALA A 385 8.02 3.49 1.61
C ALA A 385 8.07 3.13 0.13
N GLY A 386 6.96 3.41 -0.53
CA GLY A 386 6.69 3.14 -1.93
C GLY A 386 5.27 3.55 -2.25
N GLY A 387 4.60 2.88 -3.18
CA GLY A 387 3.25 3.30 -3.50
C GLY A 387 2.53 2.43 -4.52
N THR A 388 1.27 2.82 -4.73
CA THR A 388 0.40 2.25 -5.77
C THR A 388 1.04 2.39 -7.14
N ASP A 389 1.79 3.47 -7.35
CA ASP A 389 2.43 3.82 -8.63
C ASP A 389 3.45 2.78 -9.11
N LEU A 390 4.10 2.06 -8.20
CA LEU A 390 5.03 0.96 -8.54
C LEU A 390 4.55 -0.41 -8.02
N CYS A 391 3.42 -0.45 -7.35
CA CYS A 391 2.88 -1.64 -6.68
C CYS A 391 3.95 -2.38 -5.86
N GLY A 392 4.66 -1.65 -5.00
CA GLY A 392 5.78 -2.14 -4.21
C GLY A 392 6.51 -1.02 -3.47
N CYS A 393 7.74 -1.31 -3.06
CA CYS A 393 8.58 -0.44 -2.24
C CYS A 393 9.77 0.13 -3.03
N LEU A 394 10.10 1.41 -2.80
CA LEU A 394 11.39 1.99 -3.18
C LEU A 394 12.45 1.68 -2.12
N VAL A 395 12.05 1.84 -0.86
CA VAL A 395 12.90 1.59 0.32
C VAL A 395 12.13 0.75 1.33
N LEU A 396 12.79 -0.19 1.98
CA LEU A 396 12.18 -1.11 2.92
C LEU A 396 13.21 -1.68 3.91
N GLY A 397 12.70 -2.44 4.90
CA GLY A 397 13.55 -3.17 5.83
C GLY A 397 14.49 -4.16 5.12
N VAL A 398 15.59 -4.50 5.76
CA VAL A 398 16.55 -5.52 5.29
C VAL A 398 16.80 -6.46 6.45
N ALA A 399 16.31 -7.70 6.34
CA ALA A 399 16.34 -8.67 7.45
C ALA A 399 17.75 -9.12 7.87
N THR A 400 18.78 -8.88 7.05
CA THR A 400 20.20 -9.16 7.37
C THR A 400 20.90 -7.98 8.05
N GLU A 401 20.27 -6.81 8.08
CA GLU A 401 20.85 -5.60 8.65
C GLU A 401 20.23 -5.29 10.01
N ALA A 402 20.98 -4.56 10.84
CA ALA A 402 20.46 -4.10 12.11
C ALA A 402 19.32 -3.10 11.92
N VAL A 403 18.23 -3.30 12.64
CA VAL A 403 17.12 -2.35 12.71
C VAL A 403 17.59 -1.08 13.42
N ARG A 404 17.46 0.06 12.73
CA ARG A 404 17.80 1.38 13.29
C ARG A 404 16.52 2.16 13.53
N ARG A 405 16.35 2.62 14.75
CA ARG A 405 15.14 3.34 15.17
C ARG A 405 14.89 4.60 14.32
N GLY A 406 13.69 4.69 13.74
CA GLY A 406 13.29 5.82 12.90
C GLY A 406 13.86 5.81 11.47
N GLU A 407 14.57 4.75 11.07
CA GLU A 407 15.10 4.59 9.72
C GLU A 407 14.44 3.43 8.96
N ILE A 408 14.30 3.59 7.67
CA ILE A 408 13.97 2.49 6.75
C ILE A 408 15.28 1.86 6.30
N GLY A 409 15.39 0.54 6.38
CA GLY A 409 16.63 -0.21 6.29
C GLY A 409 17.51 0.06 5.08
N GLY A 410 16.94 0.10 3.86
CA GLY A 410 17.72 0.34 2.64
C GLY A 410 16.88 0.44 1.37
N PRO A 411 17.54 0.70 0.23
CA PRO A 411 16.89 0.72 -1.07
C PRO A 411 16.50 -0.71 -1.50
N ALA A 412 15.41 -0.84 -2.25
CA ALA A 412 15.04 -2.13 -2.81
C ALA A 412 16.09 -2.63 -3.81
N LEU A 413 16.42 -3.92 -3.77
CA LEU A 413 17.36 -4.54 -4.72
C LEU A 413 16.89 -4.32 -6.16
N GLY A 414 17.85 -4.07 -7.06
CA GLY A 414 17.59 -3.78 -8.46
C GLY A 414 17.08 -2.36 -8.75
N LEU A 415 16.94 -1.50 -7.74
CA LEU A 415 16.48 -0.12 -7.85
C LEU A 415 17.57 0.84 -7.37
N ASP A 416 18.00 1.74 -8.24
CA ASP A 416 18.93 2.82 -7.89
C ASP A 416 18.17 4.00 -7.25
N VAL A 417 17.85 3.83 -5.97
CA VAL A 417 17.10 4.80 -5.18
C VAL A 417 18.06 5.74 -4.45
N THR A 418 17.82 7.03 -4.59
CA THR A 418 18.64 8.06 -3.94
C THR A 418 17.82 9.30 -3.57
N VAL A 419 18.44 10.25 -2.89
CA VAL A 419 17.86 11.55 -2.56
C VAL A 419 18.56 12.62 -3.38
N VAL A 420 17.78 13.49 -4.02
CA VAL A 420 18.30 14.56 -4.89
C VAL A 420 17.81 15.94 -4.48
N ASP A 421 18.56 16.96 -4.86
CA ASP A 421 18.19 18.37 -4.72
C ASP A 421 17.14 18.79 -5.78
N SER A 422 16.82 20.09 -5.83
CA SER A 422 15.88 20.66 -6.81
C SER A 422 16.35 20.58 -8.26
N GLU A 423 17.64 20.36 -8.49
CA GLU A 423 18.27 20.26 -9.81
C GLU A 423 18.47 18.79 -10.25
N GLY A 424 18.13 17.83 -9.39
CA GLY A 424 18.27 16.41 -9.66
C GLY A 424 19.65 15.82 -9.33
N HIS A 425 20.52 16.59 -8.66
CA HIS A 425 21.82 16.12 -8.21
C HIS A 425 21.69 15.37 -6.88
N GLN A 426 22.38 14.22 -6.78
CA GLN A 426 22.41 13.45 -5.55
C GLN A 426 23.01 14.27 -4.40
N VAL A 427 22.33 14.29 -3.26
CA VAL A 427 22.81 14.96 -2.05
C VAL A 427 23.57 14.01 -1.12
N SER A 428 24.39 14.59 -0.24
CA SER A 428 25.10 13.80 0.78
C SER A 428 24.16 13.26 1.85
N ALA A 429 24.55 12.16 2.49
CA ALA A 429 23.81 11.60 3.62
C ALA A 429 23.55 12.66 4.70
N GLY A 430 22.32 12.68 5.22
CA GLY A 430 21.82 13.66 6.18
C GLY A 430 21.25 14.93 5.55
N VAL A 431 21.46 15.17 4.26
CA VAL A 431 20.86 16.29 3.54
C VAL A 431 19.49 15.88 3.00
N GLU A 432 18.53 16.76 3.15
CA GLU A 432 17.14 16.54 2.73
C GLU A 432 16.95 16.84 1.25
N GLY A 433 16.06 16.09 0.61
CA GLY A 433 15.73 16.26 -0.78
C GLY A 433 14.57 15.37 -1.22
N GLU A 434 14.42 15.18 -2.51
CA GLU A 434 13.40 14.30 -3.08
C GLU A 434 13.92 12.88 -3.25
N LEU A 435 13.10 11.89 -2.82
CA LEU A 435 13.36 10.48 -3.07
C LEU A 435 13.06 10.15 -4.52
N VAL A 436 14.06 9.64 -5.23
CA VAL A 436 13.96 9.30 -6.65
C VAL A 436 14.52 7.92 -6.94
N CYS A 437 14.10 7.34 -8.08
CA CYS A 437 14.71 6.13 -8.64
C CYS A 437 15.29 6.43 -10.03
N ARG A 438 16.56 6.09 -10.25
CA ARG A 438 17.27 6.40 -11.51
C ARG A 438 17.26 5.26 -12.51
N THR A 439 16.85 4.06 -12.10
CA THR A 439 16.81 2.88 -12.97
C THR A 439 15.39 2.35 -13.12
N PRO A 440 15.02 1.84 -14.31
CA PRO A 440 13.74 1.16 -14.50
C PRO A 440 13.71 -0.16 -13.72
N PHE A 441 12.52 -0.58 -13.33
CA PHE A 441 12.26 -1.80 -12.58
C PHE A 441 11.06 -2.57 -13.15
N PRO A 442 10.94 -3.89 -12.91
CA PRO A 442 9.93 -4.73 -13.56
C PRO A 442 8.48 -4.29 -13.33
N SER A 443 8.16 -3.71 -12.17
CA SER A 443 6.83 -3.21 -11.84
C SER A 443 6.57 -1.74 -12.24
N THR A 444 7.47 -1.12 -13.03
CA THR A 444 7.16 0.18 -13.65
C THR A 444 5.80 0.07 -14.36
N PRO A 445 4.83 0.98 -14.15
CA PRO A 445 3.55 0.93 -14.81
C PRO A 445 3.66 0.81 -16.33
N LEU A 446 2.72 0.11 -16.94
CA LEU A 446 2.61 0.06 -18.40
C LEU A 446 2.17 1.41 -18.96
N GLU A 447 1.09 1.93 -18.37
CA GLU A 447 0.48 3.19 -18.78
C GLU A 447 -0.51 3.67 -17.70
N PHE A 448 -1.02 4.87 -17.86
CA PHE A 448 -2.28 5.26 -17.25
C PHE A 448 -3.41 4.95 -18.22
N TRP A 449 -4.45 4.29 -17.77
CA TRP A 449 -5.59 3.90 -18.61
C TRP A 449 -6.13 5.10 -19.39
N GLY A 450 -6.18 4.96 -20.73
CA GLY A 450 -6.60 6.04 -21.63
C GLY A 450 -5.57 7.16 -21.86
N ASP A 451 -4.32 6.99 -21.43
CA ASP A 451 -3.20 7.92 -21.70
C ASP A 451 -2.44 7.50 -22.96
N THR A 452 -3.08 7.60 -24.12
CA THR A 452 -2.62 7.04 -25.40
C THR A 452 -1.25 7.55 -25.86
N ASN A 453 -0.82 8.73 -25.40
CA ASN A 453 0.48 9.32 -25.74
C ASN A 453 1.49 9.33 -24.57
N GLY A 454 1.12 8.77 -23.42
CA GLY A 454 1.94 8.71 -22.20
C GLY A 454 2.22 10.08 -21.55
N ALA A 455 1.46 11.12 -21.94
CA ALA A 455 1.71 12.48 -21.44
C ALA A 455 1.42 12.61 -19.94
N ARG A 456 0.33 12.00 -19.46
CA ARG A 456 -0.02 12.04 -18.03
C ARG A 456 1.00 11.27 -17.17
N MET A 457 1.47 10.14 -17.67
CA MET A 457 2.50 9.34 -16.98
C MET A 457 3.85 10.08 -16.95
N ARG A 458 4.26 10.71 -18.07
CA ARG A 458 5.45 11.57 -18.07
C ARG A 458 5.33 12.70 -17.08
N SER A 459 4.23 13.42 -17.10
CA SER A 459 4.01 14.54 -16.18
C SER A 459 3.98 14.10 -14.72
N ALA A 460 3.50 12.90 -14.42
CA ALA A 460 3.43 12.40 -13.06
C ALA A 460 4.82 12.07 -12.46
N TYR A 461 5.77 11.58 -13.28
CA TYR A 461 7.00 10.98 -12.76
C TYR A 461 8.30 11.55 -13.35
N PHE A 462 8.27 12.20 -14.54
CA PHE A 462 9.49 12.52 -15.30
C PHE A 462 9.62 13.98 -15.72
N ASP A 463 8.57 14.81 -15.55
CA ASP A 463 8.63 16.23 -15.92
C ASP A 463 9.59 17.02 -15.03
N ARG A 464 9.80 16.54 -13.80
CA ARG A 464 10.66 17.22 -12.85
C ARG A 464 12.13 16.96 -13.09
N PHE A 465 12.47 15.72 -13.41
CA PHE A 465 13.83 15.29 -13.71
C PHE A 465 13.77 14.34 -14.91
N GLU A 466 14.42 14.72 -16.01
CA GLU A 466 14.41 13.92 -17.23
C GLU A 466 15.03 12.53 -16.99
N GLY A 467 14.28 11.48 -17.30
CA GLY A 467 14.76 10.10 -17.19
C GLY A 467 14.89 9.56 -15.75
N ILE A 468 14.49 10.32 -14.74
CA ILE A 468 14.52 9.94 -13.33
C ILE A 468 13.09 9.87 -12.79
N TRP A 469 12.74 8.75 -12.16
CA TRP A 469 11.45 8.57 -11.51
C TRP A 469 11.37 9.40 -10.22
N ALA A 470 10.64 10.50 -10.28
CA ALA A 470 10.34 11.34 -9.13
C ALA A 470 9.10 10.82 -8.40
N HIS A 471 9.29 10.24 -7.20
CA HIS A 471 8.18 9.61 -6.46
C HIS A 471 7.30 10.63 -5.72
N GLY A 472 7.86 11.81 -5.43
CA GLY A 472 7.18 12.87 -4.72
C GLY A 472 7.21 12.70 -3.19
N ASP A 473 8.13 11.91 -2.65
CA ASP A 473 8.43 11.84 -1.23
C ASP A 473 9.63 12.73 -0.90
N PHE A 474 9.54 13.46 0.21
CA PHE A 474 10.63 14.23 0.78
C PHE A 474 11.36 13.36 1.80
N ALA A 475 12.67 13.22 1.67
CA ALA A 475 13.44 12.24 2.43
C ALA A 475 14.87 12.71 2.66
N LYS A 476 15.60 11.98 3.50
CA LYS A 476 17.07 12.02 3.60
C LYS A 476 17.62 10.60 3.70
N SER A 477 18.77 10.35 3.08
CA SER A 477 19.53 9.12 3.30
C SER A 477 20.37 9.24 4.58
N THR A 478 20.70 8.10 5.19
CA THR A 478 21.58 8.06 6.36
C THR A 478 22.98 7.59 5.98
N ARG A 479 23.95 7.78 6.87
CA ARG A 479 25.34 7.33 6.64
C ARG A 479 25.45 5.82 6.55
N GLU A 480 24.56 5.13 7.21
CA GLU A 480 24.45 3.68 7.27
C GLU A 480 23.76 3.08 6.06
N GLY A 481 23.24 3.92 5.14
CA GLY A 481 22.59 3.50 3.90
C GLY A 481 21.07 3.33 4.02
N GLY A 482 20.48 3.67 5.15
CA GLY A 482 19.03 3.74 5.35
C GLY A 482 18.41 5.05 4.85
N PHE A 483 17.10 5.19 5.05
CA PHE A 483 16.34 6.37 4.64
C PHE A 483 15.39 6.83 5.75
N VAL A 484 15.17 8.13 5.84
CA VAL A 484 14.14 8.75 6.67
C VAL A 484 13.18 9.49 5.77
N ILE A 485 11.91 9.11 5.77
CA ILE A 485 10.86 9.81 5.03
C ILE A 485 10.35 10.97 5.90
N LEU A 486 10.38 12.16 5.34
CA LEU A 486 10.01 13.40 6.01
C LEU A 486 8.60 13.88 5.64
N GLY A 487 7.95 13.20 4.69
CA GLY A 487 6.59 13.47 4.24
C GLY A 487 6.46 13.48 2.71
N ARG A 488 5.30 13.92 2.23
CA ARG A 488 5.07 14.11 0.80
C ARG A 488 5.66 15.45 0.36
N LEU A 489 6.30 15.47 -0.80
CA LEU A 489 6.87 16.70 -1.35
C LEU A 489 5.81 17.77 -1.66
N ASP A 490 4.63 17.33 -2.12
CA ASP A 490 3.47 18.17 -2.40
C ASP A 490 2.73 18.63 -1.13
N ALA A 491 2.98 17.98 0.01
CA ALA A 491 2.51 18.35 1.35
C ALA A 491 3.58 19.05 2.20
N THR A 492 4.81 19.22 1.70
CA THR A 492 5.85 19.96 2.44
C THR A 492 5.43 21.41 2.67
N LEU A 493 5.68 21.89 3.86
CA LEU A 493 5.43 23.26 4.22
C LEU A 493 6.54 24.15 3.64
N ASN A 494 6.16 25.23 2.99
CA ASN A 494 7.11 26.16 2.39
C ASN A 494 6.95 27.51 3.09
N ALA A 495 7.56 27.65 4.27
CA ALA A 495 7.48 28.86 5.05
C ALA A 495 8.77 29.67 4.87
N LYS A 496 8.64 30.91 4.38
CA LYS A 496 9.77 31.84 4.17
C LYS A 496 10.90 31.23 3.32
N GLY A 497 10.52 30.51 2.25
CA GLY A 497 11.47 29.92 1.29
C GLY A 497 12.20 28.66 1.79
N VAL A 498 11.84 28.12 2.95
CA VAL A 498 12.41 26.86 3.47
C VAL A 498 11.37 25.76 3.41
N ARG A 499 11.73 24.62 2.82
CA ARG A 499 10.91 23.40 2.83
C ARG A 499 11.05 22.72 4.19
N ILE A 500 9.91 22.34 4.77
CA ILE A 500 9.80 21.69 6.07
C ILE A 500 8.94 20.44 5.89
N GLY A 501 9.49 19.29 6.26
CA GLY A 501 8.75 18.03 6.27
C GLY A 501 7.72 18.00 7.39
N THR A 502 6.48 17.65 7.06
CA THR A 502 5.38 17.58 8.05
C THR A 502 5.60 16.48 9.09
N ALA A 503 6.28 15.40 8.71
CA ALA A 503 6.54 14.26 9.61
C ALA A 503 7.36 14.64 10.86
N GLU A 504 8.32 15.57 10.75
CA GLU A 504 9.08 16.05 11.93
C GLU A 504 8.18 16.80 12.91
N ILE A 505 7.28 17.64 12.38
CA ILE A 505 6.31 18.36 13.21
C ILE A 505 5.40 17.37 13.93
N TYR A 506 4.85 16.37 13.21
CA TYR A 506 3.94 15.37 13.80
C TYR A 506 4.62 14.57 14.89
N ARG A 507 5.83 14.08 14.64
CA ARG A 507 6.59 13.30 15.62
C ARG A 507 6.76 14.06 16.95
N ILE A 508 7.17 15.33 16.88
CA ILE A 508 7.40 16.14 18.07
C ILE A 508 6.06 16.47 18.76
N VAL A 509 5.09 16.93 18.01
CA VAL A 509 3.80 17.38 18.57
C VAL A 509 3.03 16.22 19.18
N GLN A 510 2.98 15.08 18.51
CA GLN A 510 2.24 13.90 18.99
C GLN A 510 2.92 13.20 20.18
N SER A 511 4.18 13.52 20.49
CA SER A 511 4.85 13.06 21.72
C SER A 511 4.46 13.89 22.97
N ILE A 512 3.79 15.03 22.79
CA ILE A 512 3.38 15.90 23.90
C ILE A 512 2.14 15.31 24.59
N PRO A 513 2.16 15.08 25.90
CA PRO A 513 0.99 14.63 26.64
C PRO A 513 -0.22 15.55 26.44
N GLY A 514 -1.38 14.93 26.19
CA GLY A 514 -2.63 15.65 25.88
C GLY A 514 -2.90 15.85 24.38
N ILE A 515 -1.92 15.58 23.50
CA ILE A 515 -2.11 15.60 22.04
C ILE A 515 -2.46 14.18 21.56
N GLN A 516 -3.62 14.05 20.94
CA GLN A 516 -4.07 12.79 20.33
C GLN A 516 -3.61 12.67 18.88
N ASP A 517 -3.74 13.76 18.10
CA ASP A 517 -3.37 13.80 16.68
C ASP A 517 -2.99 15.23 16.26
N SER A 518 -2.35 15.37 15.09
CA SER A 518 -1.97 16.69 14.57
C SER A 518 -1.89 16.69 13.04
N LEU A 519 -2.13 17.85 12.42
CA LEU A 519 -2.02 18.07 10.99
C LEU A 519 -1.49 19.49 10.73
N ALA A 520 -0.45 19.61 9.92
CA ALA A 520 0.15 20.89 9.55
C ALA A 520 -0.06 21.19 8.07
N VAL A 521 -0.43 22.43 7.77
CA VAL A 521 -0.57 22.92 6.39
C VAL A 521 0.08 24.31 6.24
N ALA A 522 0.45 24.61 5.00
CA ALA A 522 0.83 25.97 4.62
C ALA A 522 -0.42 26.77 4.22
N GLN A 523 -0.69 27.87 4.90
CA GLN A 523 -1.75 28.82 4.56
C GLN A 523 -1.14 30.04 3.86
N PRO A 524 -1.65 30.46 2.68
CA PRO A 524 -1.27 31.74 2.08
C PRO A 524 -1.56 32.90 3.04
N HIS A 525 -0.56 33.77 3.28
CA HIS A 525 -0.66 34.89 4.19
C HIS A 525 0.36 35.98 3.83
N ASP A 526 -0.10 37.22 3.63
CA ASP A 526 0.72 38.42 3.33
C ASP A 526 1.74 38.23 2.18
N GLY A 527 1.31 37.61 1.08
CA GLY A 527 2.18 37.38 -0.10
C GLY A 527 3.20 36.23 0.05
N ASP A 528 3.19 35.54 1.17
CA ASP A 528 3.99 34.35 1.48
C ASP A 528 3.07 33.24 2.02
N SER A 529 3.59 32.32 2.81
CA SER A 529 2.81 31.30 3.52
C SER A 529 3.20 31.22 4.98
N ARG A 530 2.21 30.90 5.83
CA ARG A 530 2.41 30.60 7.25
C ARG A 530 2.06 29.15 7.55
N ILE A 531 2.74 28.57 8.54
CA ILE A 531 2.41 27.23 9.04
C ILE A 531 1.21 27.35 9.99
N VAL A 532 0.15 26.61 9.68
CA VAL A 532 -0.98 26.37 10.57
C VAL A 532 -0.91 24.94 11.04
N LEU A 533 -0.86 24.73 12.35
CA LEU A 533 -0.89 23.43 13.00
C LEU A 533 -2.25 23.21 13.62
N PHE A 534 -2.97 22.21 13.14
CA PHE A 534 -4.19 21.72 13.77
C PHE A 534 -3.82 20.61 14.74
N VAL A 535 -4.36 20.63 15.96
CA VAL A 535 -4.13 19.63 17.00
C VAL A 535 -5.46 19.06 17.50
N VAL A 536 -5.52 17.76 17.69
CA VAL A 536 -6.61 17.08 18.39
C VAL A 536 -6.13 16.84 19.81
N THR A 537 -6.82 17.38 20.79
CA THR A 537 -6.41 17.35 22.19
C THR A 537 -7.48 16.67 23.07
N THR A 538 -7.05 16.04 24.16
CA THR A 538 -7.97 15.49 25.19
C THR A 538 -8.73 16.59 25.89
N ASP A 539 -8.03 17.67 26.23
CA ASP A 539 -8.55 18.81 26.95
C ASP A 539 -8.60 20.06 26.07
N GLU A 540 -8.97 21.19 26.64
CA GLU A 540 -8.94 22.48 25.94
C GLU A 540 -7.51 22.83 25.54
N LEU A 541 -7.34 23.47 24.36
CA LEU A 541 -6.07 24.04 23.94
C LEU A 541 -5.84 25.35 24.68
N ASP A 542 -5.10 25.30 25.75
CA ASP A 542 -4.75 26.47 26.55
C ASP A 542 -3.38 27.06 26.13
N GLU A 543 -3.08 28.25 26.65
CA GLU A 543 -1.83 28.97 26.39
C GLU A 543 -0.60 28.20 26.85
N ALA A 544 -0.71 27.38 27.88
CA ALA A 544 0.38 26.55 28.40
C ALA A 544 0.74 25.44 27.42
N LEU A 545 -0.25 24.75 26.86
CA LEU A 545 -0.05 23.68 25.86
C LEU A 545 0.47 24.27 24.54
N GLU A 546 -0.06 25.41 24.07
CA GLU A 546 0.48 26.11 22.89
C GLU A 546 1.95 26.49 23.07
N THR A 547 2.29 27.06 24.23
CA THR A 547 3.67 27.45 24.56
C THR A 547 4.58 26.22 24.56
N ARG A 548 4.14 25.11 25.12
CA ARG A 548 4.88 23.86 25.15
C ARG A 548 5.11 23.33 23.74
N ILE A 549 4.08 23.29 22.89
CA ILE A 549 4.21 22.86 21.48
C ILE A 549 5.29 23.71 20.76
N ARG A 550 5.24 25.04 20.90
CA ARG A 550 6.21 25.94 20.28
C ARG A 550 7.63 25.74 20.81
N GLN A 551 7.79 25.49 22.11
CA GLN A 551 9.09 25.23 22.73
C GLN A 551 9.68 23.89 22.27
N GLU A 552 8.89 22.83 22.26
CA GLU A 552 9.33 21.51 21.82
C GLU A 552 9.74 21.51 20.34
N LEU A 553 8.94 22.11 19.46
CA LEU A 553 9.30 22.25 18.05
C LEU A 553 10.58 23.09 17.85
N ARG A 554 10.75 24.16 18.63
CA ARG A 554 11.95 25.00 18.55
C ARG A 554 13.20 24.27 19.02
N SER A 555 13.09 23.48 20.09
CA SER A 555 14.24 22.78 20.71
C SER A 555 14.62 21.50 19.96
N GLN A 556 13.64 20.70 19.52
CA GLN A 556 13.89 19.40 18.92
C GLN A 556 14.03 19.45 17.37
N ALA A 557 13.50 20.47 16.71
CA ALA A 557 13.67 20.68 15.27
C ALA A 557 14.39 22.01 14.99
N SER A 558 13.64 23.09 14.79
CA SER A 558 14.24 24.42 14.64
C SER A 558 13.19 25.55 14.83
N PRO A 559 13.62 26.83 14.99
CA PRO A 559 12.69 27.94 15.02
C PRO A 559 11.78 28.05 13.79
N ARG A 560 12.15 27.45 12.66
CA ARG A 560 11.39 27.46 11.40
C ARG A 560 10.21 26.46 11.40
N HIS A 561 10.27 25.42 12.22
CA HIS A 561 9.18 24.45 12.40
C HIS A 561 8.07 24.95 13.32
N VAL A 562 8.29 26.09 14.00
CA VAL A 562 7.32 26.66 14.93
C VAL A 562 6.13 27.23 14.14
N PRO A 563 4.90 26.70 14.34
CA PRO A 563 3.74 27.20 13.61
C PRO A 563 3.39 28.63 14.00
N SER A 564 2.94 29.41 13.02
CA SER A 564 2.42 30.75 13.25
C SER A 564 1.09 30.68 14.00
N LEU A 565 0.27 29.68 13.70
CA LEU A 565 -1.04 29.46 14.30
C LEU A 565 -1.18 28.01 14.75
N ILE A 566 -1.68 27.81 15.97
CA ILE A 566 -2.05 26.50 16.51
C ILE A 566 -3.56 26.53 16.76
N VAL A 567 -4.27 25.50 16.27
CA VAL A 567 -5.72 25.49 16.28
C VAL A 567 -6.21 24.12 16.76
N ARG A 568 -7.10 24.08 17.73
CA ARG A 568 -7.76 22.85 18.13
C ARG A 568 -8.76 22.41 17.06
N ALA A 569 -8.61 21.20 16.58
CA ALA A 569 -9.54 20.56 15.64
C ALA A 569 -10.25 19.36 16.32
N PRO A 570 -11.50 19.06 15.95
CA PRO A 570 -12.22 17.91 16.54
C PRO A 570 -11.64 16.58 16.06
N ALA A 571 -11.11 16.52 14.84
CA ALA A 571 -10.48 15.36 14.25
C ALA A 571 -9.62 15.79 13.06
N VAL A 572 -8.61 14.98 12.68
CA VAL A 572 -7.92 15.12 11.40
C VAL A 572 -8.47 14.12 10.38
N PRO A 573 -8.56 14.50 9.08
CA PRO A 573 -9.07 13.59 8.06
C PRO A 573 -8.04 12.49 7.75
N ARG A 574 -8.52 11.24 7.80
CA ARG A 574 -7.71 10.05 7.52
C ARG A 574 -8.47 9.09 6.62
N THR A 575 -7.73 8.37 5.78
CA THR A 575 -8.28 7.19 5.10
C THR A 575 -8.50 6.06 6.10
N ARG A 576 -9.29 5.05 5.75
CA ARG A 576 -9.48 3.86 6.61
C ARG A 576 -8.19 3.06 6.82
N SER A 577 -7.23 3.16 5.92
CA SER A 577 -5.88 2.63 6.14
C SER A 577 -5.04 3.46 7.13
N GLY A 578 -5.61 4.51 7.73
CA GLY A 578 -4.94 5.40 8.68
C GLY A 578 -4.07 6.48 8.05
N LYS A 579 -3.99 6.56 6.71
CA LYS A 579 -3.20 7.57 6.02
C LYS A 579 -3.84 8.95 6.19
N MET A 580 -3.06 9.91 6.68
CA MET A 580 -3.46 11.31 6.80
C MET A 580 -3.63 11.95 5.42
N THR A 581 -4.64 12.82 5.27
CA THR A 581 -4.96 13.49 4.00
C THR A 581 -4.68 14.99 4.09
N GLU A 582 -3.41 15.34 4.33
CA GLU A 582 -2.92 16.71 4.49
C GLU A 582 -3.34 17.61 3.33
N LEU A 583 -3.22 17.09 2.12
CA LEU A 583 -3.49 17.86 0.90
C LEU A 583 -4.96 18.26 0.77
N ALA A 584 -5.89 17.45 1.27
CA ALA A 584 -7.32 17.82 1.27
C ALA A 584 -7.57 19.03 2.18
N VAL A 585 -6.92 19.07 3.35
CA VAL A 585 -6.98 20.22 4.25
C VAL A 585 -6.23 21.42 3.69
N ALA A 586 -5.06 21.19 3.09
CA ALA A 586 -4.27 22.26 2.47
C ALA A 586 -5.03 22.95 1.33
N ASP A 587 -5.78 22.19 0.51
CA ASP A 587 -6.58 22.77 -0.57
C ASP A 587 -7.76 23.60 -0.03
N ILE A 588 -8.42 23.14 1.04
CA ILE A 588 -9.49 23.88 1.72
C ILE A 588 -8.93 25.19 2.31
N VAL A 589 -7.81 25.10 3.05
CA VAL A 589 -7.19 26.24 3.72
C VAL A 589 -6.66 27.28 2.72
N ALA A 590 -6.14 26.81 1.58
CA ALA A 590 -5.65 27.68 0.50
C ALA A 590 -6.74 28.12 -0.50
N ALA A 591 -8.02 27.74 -0.28
CA ALA A 591 -9.16 28.00 -1.18
C ALA A 591 -8.91 27.52 -2.63
N ARG A 592 -8.26 26.39 -2.78
CA ARG A 592 -8.06 25.70 -4.05
C ARG A 592 -9.24 24.74 -4.36
N ALA A 593 -9.30 24.23 -5.57
CA ALA A 593 -10.26 23.18 -5.92
C ALA A 593 -10.04 21.95 -5.03
N GLU A 594 -11.12 21.47 -4.40
CA GLU A 594 -11.05 20.33 -3.51
C GLU A 594 -10.78 19.04 -4.29
N ARG A 595 -9.97 18.16 -3.71
CA ARG A 595 -9.64 16.82 -4.21
C ARG A 595 -10.77 15.84 -3.94
N ASP A 596 -10.72 14.70 -4.61
CA ASP A 596 -11.55 13.54 -4.26
C ASP A 596 -11.26 13.10 -2.82
N THR A 597 -12.29 13.13 -1.98
CA THR A 597 -12.25 12.77 -0.56
C THR A 597 -13.02 11.50 -0.24
N SER A 598 -13.43 10.77 -1.27
CA SER A 598 -14.25 9.55 -1.18
C SER A 598 -13.59 8.39 -0.42
N SER A 599 -12.27 8.43 -0.25
CA SER A 599 -11.49 7.43 0.48
C SER A 599 -11.35 7.72 1.98
N LEU A 600 -11.94 8.80 2.48
CA LEU A 600 -11.83 9.16 3.89
C LEU A 600 -12.70 8.27 4.79
N ALA A 601 -12.15 7.92 5.94
CA ALA A 601 -12.88 7.24 7.00
C ALA A 601 -13.83 8.18 7.74
N ASN A 602 -13.48 9.47 7.78
CA ASN A 602 -14.21 10.52 8.50
C ASN A 602 -14.36 11.78 7.63
N PRO A 603 -15.07 11.70 6.49
CA PRO A 603 -15.23 12.82 5.55
C PRO A 603 -15.92 14.04 6.18
N GLU A 604 -16.75 13.83 7.22
CA GLU A 604 -17.39 14.89 8.00
C GLU A 604 -16.38 15.83 8.67
N SER A 605 -15.17 15.36 8.97
CA SER A 605 -14.13 16.19 9.55
C SER A 605 -13.76 17.38 8.66
N LEU A 606 -13.84 17.22 7.31
CA LEU A 606 -13.52 18.29 6.36
C LEU A 606 -14.47 19.48 6.46
N GLU A 607 -15.73 19.27 6.88
CA GLU A 607 -16.69 20.37 7.02
C GLU A 607 -16.25 21.37 8.08
N TRP A 608 -15.65 20.87 9.17
CA TRP A 608 -15.08 21.74 10.19
C TRP A 608 -13.92 22.60 9.62
N PHE A 609 -13.04 22.02 8.81
CA PHE A 609 -11.95 22.75 8.16
C PHE A 609 -12.48 23.80 7.17
N ARG A 610 -13.56 23.53 6.43
CA ARG A 610 -14.20 24.49 5.54
C ARG A 610 -14.75 25.69 6.31
N GLN A 611 -15.40 25.43 7.44
CA GLN A 611 -15.95 26.50 8.30
C GLN A 611 -14.81 27.33 8.91
N TRP A 612 -13.79 26.68 9.43
CA TRP A 612 -12.62 27.34 9.97
C TRP A 612 -11.91 28.21 8.91
N ALA A 613 -11.66 27.67 7.73
CA ALA A 613 -10.99 28.40 6.65
C ALA A 613 -11.76 29.64 6.18
N LYS A 614 -13.10 29.59 6.19
CA LYS A 614 -13.95 30.77 5.91
C LYS A 614 -13.77 31.87 6.95
N GLY A 615 -13.65 31.50 8.22
CA GLY A 615 -13.50 32.47 9.33
C GLY A 615 -12.05 32.95 9.54
N SER A 616 -11.06 32.24 9.03
CA SER A 616 -9.63 32.54 9.27
C SER A 616 -8.96 33.40 8.20
N ARG A 617 -9.69 33.79 7.14
CA ARG A 617 -9.17 34.64 6.06
C ARG A 617 -8.93 36.09 6.49
N ASP A 618 -9.59 36.51 7.56
CA ASP A 618 -9.51 37.85 8.12
C ASP A 618 -8.62 37.91 9.38
N LEU A 619 -7.99 36.80 9.79
CA LEU A 619 -7.01 36.67 10.87
C LEU A 619 -5.59 36.56 10.30
#